data_d3dabca66711ec86a2f351b8dce7ece0
#
_entry.id   d3dabca66711ec86a2f351b8dce7ece0
#
_cell.length_a   1.000
_cell.length_b   1.000
_cell.length_c   1.000
_cell.angle_alpha   90.00
_cell.angle_beta   90.00
_cell.angle_gamma   90.00
#
_symmetry.space_group_name_H-M   'P 1'
#
loop_
_entity.id
_entity.type
_entity.pdbx_description
1 polymer ?
#
loop_
_entity_poly.entity_id
_entity_poly.type
_entity_poly.pdbx_seq_one_letter_code
_entity_poly.pdbx_strand_id
1 'polypeptide(L)'
;YYLKASADCEDTESMYELNSIVDNLDTNLAKARVANTRNEQVKLLSNVAIESEMAETLLERLPVDTQFTQNVTSFVNKMGDSAQSMLYSVASGKKLTDSQIATIEHMYKTNLQLKQSINELTANCTGKEMLKAMRGKKDNLMLVSFGEMENNVVETPKEIHDGPFAENIKKVSAKNLAGLEEITCAQAEKLAAKYFESYKVSDVKCTGEVTAESLTCYNVTMQTKDGEMSAQLSKQGGKVVEFNSYKDCNDKNFSVERCVDIAQDFLKALGFKNMKAVWTSENGTTCNLNFAYEQNGVVIYPDMVKVKVCEERGIVTGMEGLAYVLNHTQRELDSAKISKSDAKAVLNGGFEAEGSRLCLIPVDGGE
;
A
#
# COMPACT_ATOMS: atom_id res chain seq x y z
N TYR A 1 -3.32 -23.58 28.14
CA TYR A 1 -4.68 -23.08 28.41
C TYR A 1 -4.68 -21.58 28.79
N TYR A 2 -3.78 -21.16 29.67
CA TYR A 2 -3.71 -19.77 30.14
C TYR A 2 -3.35 -18.77 29.04
N LEU A 3 -2.34 -19.06 28.20
CA LEU A 3 -1.90 -18.20 27.09
C LEU A 3 -2.98 -18.02 26.01
N LYS A 4 -3.78 -19.06 25.75
CA LYS A 4 -4.87 -18.98 24.77
C LYS A 4 -6.05 -18.18 25.26
N ALA A 5 -6.35 -18.22 26.57
CA ALA A 5 -7.39 -17.41 27.19
C ALA A 5 -7.01 -15.93 27.27
N SER A 6 -5.72 -15.61 27.44
CA SER A 6 -5.18 -14.23 27.39
C SER A 6 -5.29 -13.63 25.99
N ALA A 7 -4.86 -14.37 24.95
CA ALA A 7 -4.97 -13.92 23.56
C ALA A 7 -6.44 -13.70 23.12
N ASP A 8 -7.34 -14.64 23.45
CA ASP A 8 -8.78 -14.47 23.14
C ASP A 8 -9.40 -13.25 23.88
N CYS A 9 -8.83 -12.83 25.00
CA CYS A 9 -9.28 -11.63 25.74
C CYS A 9 -8.77 -10.34 25.08
N GLU A 10 -7.49 -10.31 24.70
CA GLU A 10 -6.85 -9.16 24.01
C GLU A 10 -7.48 -8.92 22.63
N ASP A 11 -7.80 -9.97 21.88
CA ASP A 11 -8.47 -9.87 20.59
C ASP A 11 -9.89 -9.30 20.74
N THR A 12 -10.60 -9.69 21.80
CA THR A 12 -11.95 -9.19 22.10
C THR A 12 -11.92 -7.71 22.50
N GLU A 13 -10.94 -7.30 23.31
CA GLU A 13 -10.71 -5.90 23.69
C GLU A 13 -10.42 -5.04 22.46
N SER A 14 -9.51 -5.50 21.59
CA SER A 14 -9.16 -4.81 20.34
C SER A 14 -10.38 -4.58 19.43
N MET A 15 -11.34 -5.52 19.39
CA MET A 15 -12.59 -5.35 18.63
C MET A 15 -13.51 -4.27 19.23
N TYR A 16 -13.66 -4.23 20.53
CA TYR A 16 -14.46 -3.18 21.15
C TYR A 16 -13.81 -1.81 21.01
N GLU A 17 -12.50 -1.75 21.07
CA GLU A 17 -11.73 -0.53 20.84
C GLU A 17 -11.88 -0.05 19.38
N LEU A 18 -11.77 -0.97 18.42
CA LEU A 18 -12.04 -0.67 16.99
C LEU A 18 -13.46 -0.14 16.78
N ASN A 19 -14.46 -0.76 17.41
CA ASN A 19 -15.85 -0.28 17.34
C ASN A 19 -15.97 1.16 17.85
N SER A 20 -15.33 1.48 18.96
CA SER A 20 -15.33 2.84 19.54
C SER A 20 -14.66 3.85 18.59
N ILE A 21 -13.56 3.47 17.93
CA ILE A 21 -12.88 4.34 16.98
C ILE A 21 -13.73 4.58 15.74
N VAL A 22 -14.39 3.55 15.21
CA VAL A 22 -15.29 3.68 14.07
C VAL A 22 -16.50 4.57 14.38
N ASP A 23 -17.01 4.53 15.61
CA ASP A 23 -18.05 5.44 16.11
C ASP A 23 -17.56 6.90 16.18
N ASN A 24 -16.31 7.11 16.59
CA ASN A 24 -15.71 8.43 16.61
C ASN A 24 -15.48 8.96 15.19
N LEU A 25 -14.97 8.12 14.27
CA LEU A 25 -14.83 8.44 12.85
C LEU A 25 -16.17 8.87 12.24
N ASP A 26 -17.26 8.12 12.52
CA ASP A 26 -18.62 8.48 12.10
C ASP A 26 -18.99 9.88 12.57
N THR A 27 -18.77 10.18 13.84
CA THR A 27 -19.08 11.48 14.44
C THR A 27 -18.25 12.61 13.82
N ASN A 28 -16.96 12.41 13.63
CA ASN A 28 -16.05 13.41 13.08
C ASN A 28 -16.31 13.65 11.58
N LEU A 29 -16.56 12.61 10.80
CA LEU A 29 -16.94 12.73 9.40
C LEU A 29 -18.31 13.42 9.23
N ALA A 30 -19.31 13.04 10.04
CA ALA A 30 -20.61 13.70 10.02
C ALA A 30 -20.52 15.21 10.26
N LYS A 31 -19.65 15.63 11.19
CA LYS A 31 -19.38 17.05 11.45
C LYS A 31 -18.55 17.71 10.34
N ALA A 32 -17.56 17.00 9.82
CA ALA A 32 -16.67 17.54 8.76
C ALA A 32 -17.45 17.89 7.48
N ARG A 33 -18.51 17.15 7.15
CA ARG A 33 -19.43 17.42 6.02
C ARG A 33 -20.07 18.81 6.05
N VAL A 34 -20.31 19.34 7.25
CA VAL A 34 -21.03 20.61 7.46
C VAL A 34 -20.16 21.71 8.08
N ALA A 35 -18.92 21.41 8.41
CA ALA A 35 -18.00 22.38 8.99
C ALA A 35 -17.68 23.48 7.97
N ASN A 36 -17.90 24.73 8.36
CA ASN A 36 -17.70 25.90 7.48
C ASN A 36 -16.60 26.84 7.97
N THR A 37 -16.04 26.59 9.15
CA THR A 37 -14.90 27.37 9.66
C THR A 37 -13.60 26.60 9.52
N ARG A 38 -12.51 27.31 9.21
CA ARG A 38 -11.17 26.72 9.08
C ARG A 38 -10.77 25.93 10.34
N ASN A 39 -11.01 26.49 11.51
CA ASN A 39 -10.59 25.85 12.76
C ASN A 39 -11.33 24.53 13.03
N GLU A 40 -12.63 24.48 12.71
CA GLU A 40 -13.41 23.24 12.82
C GLU A 40 -12.95 22.20 11.78
N GLN A 41 -12.76 22.62 10.53
CA GLN A 41 -12.25 21.72 9.49
C GLN A 41 -10.88 21.15 9.87
N VAL A 42 -9.93 21.97 10.32
CA VAL A 42 -8.62 21.52 10.79
C VAL A 42 -8.77 20.51 11.92
N LYS A 43 -9.58 20.82 12.94
CA LYS A 43 -9.78 19.93 14.09
C LYS A 43 -10.40 18.58 13.68
N LEU A 44 -11.45 18.62 12.87
CA LEU A 44 -12.19 17.41 12.49
C LEU A 44 -11.37 16.52 11.54
N LEU A 45 -10.69 17.10 10.55
CA LEU A 45 -9.80 16.37 9.65
C LEU A 45 -8.60 15.77 10.37
N SER A 46 -8.03 16.50 11.35
CA SER A 46 -6.97 15.97 12.21
C SER A 46 -7.43 14.77 13.03
N ASN A 47 -8.65 14.85 13.61
CA ASN A 47 -9.21 13.72 14.36
C ASN A 47 -9.43 12.51 13.43
N VAL A 48 -10.00 12.72 12.23
CA VAL A 48 -10.21 11.63 11.26
C VAL A 48 -8.88 10.97 10.89
N ALA A 49 -7.82 11.75 10.63
CA ALA A 49 -6.50 11.19 10.31
C ALA A 49 -5.95 10.33 11.46
N ILE A 50 -5.96 10.85 12.70
CA ILE A 50 -5.44 10.14 13.87
C ILE A 50 -6.26 8.86 14.15
N GLU A 51 -7.59 8.95 14.12
CA GLU A 51 -8.47 7.81 14.39
C GLU A 51 -8.35 6.73 13.31
N SER A 52 -8.06 7.11 12.06
CA SER A 52 -7.76 6.16 10.99
C SER A 52 -6.46 5.38 11.26
N GLU A 53 -5.38 6.03 11.67
CA GLU A 53 -4.12 5.35 12.06
C GLU A 53 -4.32 4.41 13.27
N MET A 54 -5.14 4.82 14.24
CA MET A 54 -5.48 3.97 15.38
C MET A 54 -6.27 2.73 14.95
N ALA A 55 -7.25 2.91 14.07
CA ALA A 55 -8.05 1.80 13.53
C ALA A 55 -7.18 0.81 12.73
N GLU A 56 -6.24 1.30 11.91
CA GLU A 56 -5.27 0.45 11.20
C GLU A 56 -4.46 -0.41 12.15
N THR A 57 -3.88 0.21 13.20
CA THR A 57 -3.08 -0.49 14.20
C THR A 57 -3.88 -1.60 14.90
N LEU A 58 -5.16 -1.39 15.16
CA LEU A 58 -6.02 -2.41 15.78
C LEU A 58 -6.37 -3.52 14.80
N LEU A 59 -6.64 -3.19 13.54
CA LEU A 59 -6.93 -4.17 12.48
C LEU A 59 -5.76 -5.12 12.24
N GLU A 60 -4.52 -4.63 12.32
CA GLU A 60 -3.33 -5.46 12.18
C GLU A 60 -3.15 -6.48 13.31
N ARG A 61 -3.69 -6.19 14.51
CA ARG A 61 -3.61 -7.08 15.68
C ARG A 61 -4.70 -8.15 15.68
N LEU A 62 -5.78 -7.93 14.94
CA LEU A 62 -6.91 -8.86 14.94
C LEU A 62 -6.56 -10.14 14.15
N PRO A 63 -6.86 -11.34 14.70
CA PRO A 63 -6.62 -12.62 14.05
C PRO A 63 -7.72 -12.95 13.02
N VAL A 64 -7.92 -12.07 12.05
CA VAL A 64 -8.94 -12.17 10.99
C VAL A 64 -8.34 -12.63 9.67
N ASP A 65 -9.21 -13.10 8.78
CA ASP A 65 -8.80 -13.48 7.42
C ASP A 65 -8.11 -12.29 6.73
N THR A 66 -6.99 -12.57 6.08
CA THR A 66 -6.15 -11.54 5.44
C THR A 66 -6.88 -10.74 4.38
N GLN A 67 -7.84 -11.32 3.66
CA GLN A 67 -8.59 -10.62 2.63
C GLN A 67 -9.58 -9.61 3.23
N PHE A 68 -10.21 -9.96 4.37
CA PHE A 68 -11.04 -9.02 5.11
C PHE A 68 -10.24 -7.84 5.64
N THR A 69 -9.11 -8.15 6.30
CA THR A 69 -8.25 -7.13 6.88
C THR A 69 -7.73 -6.18 5.81
N GLN A 70 -7.30 -6.69 4.65
CA GLN A 70 -6.77 -5.89 3.56
C GLN A 70 -7.76 -4.82 3.07
N ASN A 71 -9.02 -5.17 2.84
CA ASN A 71 -10.01 -4.23 2.32
C ASN A 71 -10.35 -3.13 3.34
N VAL A 72 -10.57 -3.51 4.61
CA VAL A 72 -10.87 -2.55 5.67
C VAL A 72 -9.66 -1.66 5.95
N THR A 73 -8.47 -2.24 6.06
CA THR A 73 -7.21 -1.50 6.25
C THR A 73 -6.95 -0.54 5.09
N SER A 74 -7.13 -1.00 3.84
CA SER A 74 -7.00 -0.13 2.67
C SER A 74 -7.98 1.05 2.69
N PHE A 75 -9.24 0.81 3.09
CA PHE A 75 -10.23 1.88 3.24
C PHE A 75 -9.83 2.87 4.33
N VAL A 76 -9.47 2.38 5.50
CA VAL A 76 -9.08 3.20 6.66
C VAL A 76 -7.84 4.03 6.35
N ASN A 77 -6.83 3.46 5.69
CA ASN A 77 -5.63 4.17 5.24
C ASN A 77 -5.95 5.28 4.25
N LYS A 78 -6.74 4.97 3.22
CA LYS A 78 -7.17 5.98 2.24
C LYS A 78 -7.97 7.11 2.89
N MET A 79 -8.75 6.80 3.91
CA MET A 79 -9.49 7.80 4.69
C MET A 79 -8.54 8.70 5.48
N GLY A 80 -7.55 8.13 6.16
CA GLY A 80 -6.51 8.85 6.89
C GLY A 80 -5.71 9.77 5.99
N ASP A 81 -5.18 9.25 4.87
CA ASP A 81 -4.42 10.00 3.88
C ASP A 81 -5.22 11.16 3.29
N SER A 82 -6.48 10.91 2.94
CA SER A 82 -7.37 11.94 2.39
C SER A 82 -7.65 13.04 3.41
N ALA A 83 -7.90 12.66 4.66
CA ALA A 83 -8.12 13.61 5.75
C ALA A 83 -6.86 14.47 5.99
N GLN A 84 -5.68 13.86 5.99
CA GLN A 84 -4.40 14.54 6.17
C GLN A 84 -4.11 15.51 5.02
N SER A 85 -4.35 15.12 3.77
CA SER A 85 -4.23 15.97 2.59
C SER A 85 -5.13 17.20 2.67
N MET A 86 -6.42 16.97 2.98
CA MET A 86 -7.36 18.05 3.17
C MET A 86 -7.00 18.96 4.35
N LEU A 87 -6.48 18.39 5.44
CA LEU A 87 -5.98 19.12 6.60
C LEU A 87 -4.86 20.08 6.21
N TYR A 88 -3.84 19.63 5.46
CA TYR A 88 -2.76 20.49 4.99
C TYR A 88 -3.28 21.62 4.07
N SER A 89 -4.21 21.31 3.20
CA SER A 89 -4.84 22.28 2.31
C SER A 89 -5.54 23.39 3.10
N VAL A 90 -6.40 23.02 4.05
CA VAL A 90 -7.11 23.94 4.92
C VAL A 90 -6.16 24.70 5.85
N ALA A 91 -5.16 24.01 6.42
CA ALA A 91 -4.15 24.63 7.28
C ALA A 91 -3.31 25.68 6.55
N SER A 92 -3.06 25.49 5.25
CA SER A 92 -2.39 26.50 4.40
C SER A 92 -3.29 27.67 3.97
N GLY A 93 -4.54 27.68 4.39
CA GLY A 93 -5.51 28.77 4.09
C GLY A 93 -6.34 28.54 2.83
N LYS A 94 -6.22 27.41 2.17
CA LYS A 94 -7.08 27.05 1.02
C LYS A 94 -8.46 26.60 1.54
N LYS A 95 -9.49 26.76 0.73
CA LYS A 95 -10.82 26.19 0.97
C LYS A 95 -10.87 24.78 0.40
N LEU A 96 -11.66 23.90 1.03
CA LEU A 96 -11.96 22.61 0.46
C LEU A 96 -12.65 22.78 -0.90
N THR A 97 -12.22 22.00 -1.88
CA THR A 97 -12.83 21.94 -3.21
C THR A 97 -14.11 21.11 -3.17
N ASP A 98 -14.97 21.24 -4.18
CA ASP A 98 -16.18 20.42 -4.29
C ASP A 98 -15.86 18.93 -4.36
N SER A 99 -14.75 18.57 -4.98
CA SER A 99 -14.26 17.18 -5.02
C SER A 99 -13.86 16.67 -3.64
N GLN A 100 -13.16 17.48 -2.84
CA GLN A 100 -12.79 17.12 -1.46
C GLN A 100 -14.02 17.00 -0.56
N ILE A 101 -15.02 17.87 -0.73
CA ILE A 101 -16.30 17.77 -0.01
C ILE A 101 -17.03 16.46 -0.38
N ALA A 102 -17.06 16.12 -1.68
CA ALA A 102 -17.63 14.85 -2.13
C ALA A 102 -16.88 13.65 -1.57
N THR A 103 -15.56 13.74 -1.42
CA THR A 103 -14.73 12.71 -0.77
C THR A 103 -15.13 12.52 0.70
N ILE A 104 -15.31 13.60 1.47
CA ILE A 104 -15.76 13.51 2.87
C ILE A 104 -17.14 12.84 2.96
N GLU A 105 -18.06 13.19 2.06
CA GLU A 105 -19.39 12.58 1.99
C GLU A 105 -19.31 11.08 1.72
N HIS A 106 -18.41 10.67 0.84
CA HIS A 106 -18.21 9.27 0.51
C HIS A 106 -17.57 8.50 1.69
N MET A 107 -16.50 9.04 2.28
CA MET A 107 -15.87 8.45 3.47
C MET A 107 -16.90 8.25 4.59
N TYR A 108 -17.78 9.23 4.80
CA TYR A 108 -18.86 9.12 5.77
C TYR A 108 -19.81 7.95 5.48
N LYS A 109 -20.29 7.83 4.23
CA LYS A 109 -21.21 6.76 3.83
C LYS A 109 -20.59 5.38 3.95
N THR A 110 -19.33 5.25 3.56
CA THR A 110 -18.61 3.98 3.65
C THR A 110 -18.32 3.62 5.12
N ASN A 111 -17.98 4.61 5.96
CA ASN A 111 -17.78 4.38 7.39
C ASN A 111 -19.07 3.98 8.10
N LEU A 112 -20.25 4.48 7.68
CA LEU A 112 -21.54 4.01 8.21
C LEU A 112 -21.77 2.52 7.95
N GLN A 113 -21.39 2.01 6.78
CA GLN A 113 -21.49 0.59 6.45
C GLN A 113 -20.53 -0.23 7.32
N LEU A 114 -19.28 0.24 7.48
CA LEU A 114 -18.31 -0.38 8.38
C LEU A 114 -18.80 -0.46 9.80
N LYS A 115 -19.31 0.67 10.33
CA LYS A 115 -19.91 0.77 11.66
C LYS A 115 -21.05 -0.23 11.84
N GLN A 116 -21.97 -0.31 10.89
CA GLN A 116 -23.08 -1.24 10.94
C GLN A 116 -22.59 -2.69 11.01
N SER A 117 -21.64 -3.07 10.18
CA SER A 117 -21.07 -4.42 10.14
C SER A 117 -20.36 -4.78 11.45
N ILE A 118 -19.58 -3.86 12.03
CA ILE A 118 -18.92 -4.07 13.32
C ILE A 118 -19.94 -4.17 14.46
N ASN A 119 -20.97 -3.32 14.46
CA ASN A 119 -22.03 -3.37 15.45
C ASN A 119 -22.82 -4.68 15.42
N GLU A 120 -23.12 -5.21 14.22
CA GLU A 120 -23.79 -6.50 14.08
C GLU A 120 -22.95 -7.65 14.64
N LEU A 121 -21.62 -7.61 14.43
CA LEU A 121 -20.70 -8.59 15.03
C LEU A 121 -20.65 -8.48 16.55
N THR A 122 -20.50 -7.28 17.08
CA THR A 122 -20.38 -7.07 18.54
C THR A 122 -21.68 -7.33 19.26
N ALA A 123 -22.84 -7.11 18.62
CA ALA A 123 -24.16 -7.37 19.22
C ALA A 123 -24.56 -8.85 19.20
N ASN A 124 -24.16 -9.60 18.15
CA ASN A 124 -24.61 -10.97 17.93
C ASN A 124 -23.61 -12.03 18.39
N CYS A 125 -22.40 -11.65 18.71
CA CYS A 125 -21.32 -12.57 19.09
C CYS A 125 -20.67 -12.10 20.39
N THR A 126 -20.42 -13.02 21.30
CA THR A 126 -19.66 -12.76 22.53
C THR A 126 -18.32 -13.48 22.50
N GLY A 127 -17.22 -12.77 22.75
CA GLY A 127 -15.89 -13.35 22.94
C GLY A 127 -15.49 -14.38 21.88
N LYS A 128 -15.45 -15.68 22.25
CA LYS A 128 -15.05 -16.78 21.36
C LYS A 128 -15.91 -16.96 20.11
N GLU A 129 -17.17 -16.60 20.15
CA GLU A 129 -18.09 -16.70 19.01
C GLU A 129 -17.81 -15.60 18.00
N MET A 130 -17.50 -14.40 18.48
CA MET A 130 -17.06 -13.28 17.64
C MET A 130 -15.76 -13.62 16.89
N LEU A 131 -14.77 -14.15 17.59
CA LEU A 131 -13.50 -14.59 16.97
C LEU A 131 -13.70 -15.74 15.98
N LYS A 132 -14.64 -16.66 16.23
CA LYS A 132 -15.00 -17.71 15.27
C LYS A 132 -15.72 -17.14 14.04
N ALA A 133 -16.61 -16.17 14.20
CA ALA A 133 -17.28 -15.50 13.10
C ALA A 133 -16.30 -14.73 12.23
N MET A 134 -15.27 -14.13 12.82
CA MET A 134 -14.21 -13.42 12.13
C MET A 134 -13.22 -14.35 11.40
N ARG A 135 -12.98 -15.55 11.95
CA ARG A 135 -12.11 -16.59 11.34
C ARG A 135 -12.86 -17.54 10.41
N GLY A 136 -14.19 -17.43 10.34
CA GLY A 136 -15.07 -18.37 9.60
C GLY A 136 -15.04 -18.11 8.09
N LYS A 137 -14.83 -19.18 7.32
CA LYS A 137 -14.75 -19.16 5.85
C LYS A 137 -16.10 -18.94 5.20
N LYS A 138 -16.12 -18.17 4.13
CA LYS A 138 -17.07 -18.10 2.99
C LYS A 138 -18.47 -17.48 3.14
N ASP A 139 -19.12 -17.48 4.30
CA ASP A 139 -20.50 -16.97 4.41
C ASP A 139 -20.60 -15.75 5.36
N ASN A 140 -19.51 -15.02 5.53
CA ASN A 140 -19.48 -13.89 6.44
C ASN A 140 -20.08 -12.67 5.75
N LEU A 141 -21.21 -12.19 6.25
CA LEU A 141 -21.87 -10.94 5.81
C LEU A 141 -20.91 -9.76 5.72
N MET A 142 -19.87 -9.73 6.56
CA MET A 142 -18.79 -8.74 6.49
C MET A 142 -17.97 -8.84 5.22
N LEU A 143 -17.58 -10.04 4.77
CA LEU A 143 -16.83 -10.22 3.53
C LEU A 143 -17.61 -9.77 2.29
N VAL A 144 -18.92 -9.98 2.28
CA VAL A 144 -19.80 -9.54 1.19
C VAL A 144 -19.95 -8.02 1.19
N SER A 145 -20.21 -7.43 2.35
CA SER A 145 -20.37 -5.96 2.48
C SER A 145 -19.06 -5.20 2.16
N PHE A 146 -17.90 -5.76 2.51
CA PHE A 146 -16.61 -5.13 2.24
C PHE A 146 -16.09 -5.34 0.82
N GLY A 147 -16.43 -6.46 0.17
CA GLY A 147 -16.15 -6.64 -1.28
C GLY A 147 -16.91 -5.64 -2.15
N GLU A 148 -18.12 -5.23 -1.73
CA GLU A 148 -18.87 -4.15 -2.38
C GLU A 148 -18.28 -2.76 -2.10
N MET A 149 -17.65 -2.55 -0.94
CA MET A 149 -16.95 -1.31 -0.60
C MET A 149 -15.73 -1.05 -1.49
N GLU A 150 -14.95 -2.07 -1.83
CA GLU A 150 -13.77 -1.95 -2.67
C GLU A 150 -14.10 -1.37 -4.05
N ASN A 151 -15.24 -1.72 -4.60
CA ASN A 151 -15.72 -1.21 -5.89
C ASN A 151 -16.28 0.21 -5.81
N ASN A 152 -16.58 0.72 -4.61
CA ASN A 152 -17.21 2.02 -4.38
C ASN A 152 -16.25 3.05 -3.75
N VAL A 153 -14.98 2.71 -3.54
CA VAL A 153 -14.00 3.67 -3.04
C VAL A 153 -13.75 4.72 -4.11
N VAL A 154 -14.25 5.92 -3.87
CA VAL A 154 -14.02 7.08 -4.75
C VAL A 154 -12.51 7.31 -4.87
N GLU A 155 -12.10 7.56 -6.11
CA GLU A 155 -10.77 8.09 -6.40
C GLU A 155 -10.59 9.39 -5.59
N THR A 156 -9.88 9.29 -4.47
CA THR A 156 -9.43 10.50 -3.77
C THR A 156 -8.41 11.20 -4.65
N PRO A 157 -8.45 12.54 -4.76
CA PRO A 157 -7.37 13.26 -5.40
C PRO A 157 -6.08 12.91 -4.68
N LYS A 158 -5.18 12.25 -5.39
CA LYS A 158 -3.93 11.76 -4.83
C LYS A 158 -2.97 12.94 -4.71
N GLU A 159 -2.91 13.54 -3.55
CA GLU A 159 -1.84 14.45 -3.20
C GLU A 159 -0.66 13.64 -2.66
N ILE A 160 0.54 13.99 -3.12
CA ILE A 160 1.77 13.32 -2.71
C ILE A 160 2.10 13.80 -1.31
N HIS A 161 2.19 12.87 -0.40
CA HIS A 161 2.83 13.09 0.87
C HIS A 161 4.24 12.48 0.83
N ASP A 162 5.22 13.23 1.32
CA ASP A 162 6.59 12.76 1.50
C ASP A 162 6.59 11.60 2.52
N GLY A 163 6.54 10.40 2.01
CA GLY A 163 6.59 9.19 2.81
C GLY A 163 6.79 7.96 1.95
N PRO A 164 7.24 6.84 2.54
CA PRO A 164 7.53 5.61 1.80
C PRO A 164 6.32 4.99 1.10
N PHE A 165 5.11 5.51 1.33
CA PHE A 165 3.83 4.95 0.89
C PHE A 165 3.01 5.86 -0.02
N ALA A 166 3.58 6.91 -0.59
CA ALA A 166 2.89 7.77 -1.55
C ALA A 166 2.51 6.98 -2.82
N GLU A 167 1.28 6.47 -2.87
CA GLU A 167 0.72 5.80 -4.03
C GLU A 167 -0.08 6.82 -4.86
N ASN A 168 0.54 7.30 -5.94
CA ASN A 168 -0.14 8.13 -6.94
C ASN A 168 -0.48 7.28 -8.16
N ILE A 169 -1.60 6.58 -8.12
CA ILE A 169 -2.07 5.87 -9.29
C ILE A 169 -3.36 6.54 -9.80
N LYS A 170 -3.22 7.48 -10.74
CA LYS A 170 -4.35 7.88 -11.60
C LYS A 170 -4.68 6.71 -12.51
N LYS A 171 -5.92 6.63 -13.06
CA LYS A 171 -6.23 5.77 -14.22
C LYS A 171 -5.37 6.20 -15.40
N VAL A 172 -4.13 5.78 -15.39
CA VAL A 172 -3.15 6.04 -16.44
C VAL A 172 -3.12 4.81 -17.31
N SER A 173 -3.23 4.99 -18.62
CA SER A 173 -2.85 3.93 -19.56
C SER A 173 -1.42 3.54 -19.23
N ALA A 174 -1.15 2.24 -19.00
CA ALA A 174 0.16 1.75 -18.61
C ALA A 174 1.22 2.13 -19.66
N LYS A 175 1.90 3.24 -19.44
CA LYS A 175 2.86 3.84 -20.41
C LYS A 175 3.96 2.85 -20.75
N ASN A 176 4.44 2.10 -19.77
CA ASN A 176 5.51 1.10 -19.94
C ASN A 176 5.07 -0.14 -20.74
N LEU A 177 3.79 -0.36 -20.90
CA LEU A 177 3.23 -1.49 -21.63
C LEU A 177 2.78 -1.12 -23.04
N ALA A 178 2.78 0.15 -23.39
CA ALA A 178 2.33 0.63 -24.70
C ALA A 178 3.09 -0.06 -25.84
N GLY A 179 2.33 -0.65 -26.77
CA GLY A 179 2.90 -1.35 -27.95
C GLY A 179 3.43 -2.77 -27.67
N LEU A 180 3.36 -3.29 -26.43
CA LEU A 180 3.70 -4.68 -26.16
C LEU A 180 2.52 -5.59 -26.49
N GLU A 181 2.81 -6.81 -26.97
CA GLU A 181 1.79 -7.82 -27.27
C GLU A 181 1.20 -8.42 -25.99
N GLU A 182 -0.05 -8.85 -26.04
CA GLU A 182 -0.65 -9.63 -24.99
C GLU A 182 -0.08 -11.04 -24.96
N ILE A 183 0.14 -11.54 -23.73
CA ILE A 183 0.56 -12.91 -23.49
C ILE A 183 -0.66 -13.78 -23.13
N THR A 184 -0.53 -15.06 -23.32
CA THR A 184 -1.51 -16.06 -22.85
C THR A 184 -1.14 -16.55 -21.44
N CYS A 185 -2.11 -17.17 -20.75
CA CYS A 185 -1.90 -17.83 -19.46
C CYS A 185 -0.71 -18.82 -19.49
N ALA A 186 -0.60 -19.64 -20.55
CA ALA A 186 0.52 -20.58 -20.72
C ALA A 186 1.89 -19.88 -20.94
N GLN A 187 1.88 -18.68 -21.52
CA GLN A 187 3.10 -17.87 -21.64
C GLN A 187 3.47 -17.22 -20.30
N ALA A 188 2.46 -16.81 -19.50
CA ALA A 188 2.67 -16.31 -18.15
C ALA A 188 3.34 -17.35 -17.23
N GLU A 189 2.89 -18.63 -17.31
CA GLU A 189 3.55 -19.74 -16.58
C GLU A 189 5.03 -19.89 -16.96
N LYS A 190 5.35 -19.88 -18.26
CA LYS A 190 6.73 -19.99 -18.74
C LYS A 190 7.60 -18.80 -18.31
N LEU A 191 7.03 -17.59 -18.35
CA LEU A 191 7.73 -16.38 -17.90
C LEU A 191 7.96 -16.42 -16.39
N ALA A 192 6.97 -16.79 -15.59
CA ALA A 192 7.12 -16.94 -14.15
C ALA A 192 8.18 -17.99 -13.79
N ALA A 193 8.15 -19.16 -14.43
CA ALA A 193 9.19 -20.20 -14.23
C ALA A 193 10.60 -19.67 -14.50
N LYS A 194 10.76 -18.83 -15.53
CA LYS A 194 12.04 -18.19 -15.86
C LYS A 194 12.43 -17.10 -14.87
N TYR A 195 11.51 -16.18 -14.52
CA TYR A 195 11.79 -15.08 -13.62
C TYR A 195 12.18 -15.56 -12.21
N PHE A 196 11.58 -16.65 -11.76
CA PHE A 196 11.78 -17.21 -10.42
C PHE A 196 12.60 -18.50 -10.39
N GLU A 197 13.41 -18.74 -11.42
CA GLU A 197 14.29 -19.93 -11.52
C GLU A 197 15.21 -20.08 -10.29
N SER A 198 15.74 -18.98 -9.77
CA SER A 198 16.60 -18.97 -8.57
C SER A 198 15.91 -19.51 -7.31
N TYR A 199 14.58 -19.48 -7.26
CA TYR A 199 13.78 -20.06 -6.17
C TYR A 199 13.51 -21.55 -6.34
N LYS A 200 13.96 -22.14 -7.45
CA LYS A 200 13.75 -23.56 -7.80
C LYS A 200 12.25 -23.93 -7.78
N VAL A 201 11.47 -23.11 -8.47
CA VAL A 201 10.02 -23.28 -8.54
C VAL A 201 9.63 -24.54 -9.31
N SER A 202 8.52 -25.12 -8.91
CA SER A 202 7.84 -26.24 -9.55
C SER A 202 6.34 -25.99 -9.56
N ASP A 203 5.57 -26.83 -10.25
CA ASP A 203 4.10 -26.75 -10.33
C ASP A 203 3.58 -25.31 -10.59
N VAL A 204 4.17 -24.69 -11.62
CA VAL A 204 3.84 -23.33 -12.02
C VAL A 204 2.49 -23.33 -12.73
N LYS A 205 1.50 -22.63 -12.18
CA LYS A 205 0.12 -22.60 -12.68
C LYS A 205 -0.43 -21.19 -12.75
N CYS A 206 -0.94 -20.83 -13.90
CA CYS A 206 -1.74 -19.63 -14.06
C CYS A 206 -3.17 -19.92 -13.56
N THR A 207 -3.61 -19.19 -12.54
CA THR A 207 -4.91 -19.40 -11.87
C THR A 207 -6.02 -18.52 -12.42
N GLY A 208 -5.72 -17.62 -13.35
CA GLY A 208 -6.69 -16.75 -14.00
C GLY A 208 -6.23 -15.31 -14.13
N GLU A 209 -7.14 -14.45 -14.59
CA GLU A 209 -6.93 -13.02 -14.70
C GLU A 209 -7.35 -12.32 -13.39
N VAL A 210 -6.58 -11.31 -12.99
CA VAL A 210 -6.89 -10.39 -11.91
C VAL A 210 -6.73 -8.97 -12.43
N THR A 211 -7.52 -8.03 -11.92
CA THR A 211 -7.40 -6.62 -12.30
C THR A 211 -6.91 -5.83 -11.10
N ALA A 212 -5.71 -5.26 -11.22
CA ALA A 212 -5.15 -4.33 -10.25
C ALA A 212 -5.31 -2.91 -10.81
N GLU A 213 -6.21 -2.13 -10.25
CA GLU A 213 -6.62 -0.79 -10.71
C GLU A 213 -7.06 -0.77 -12.19
N SER A 214 -6.23 -0.31 -13.12
CA SER A 214 -6.51 -0.29 -14.56
C SER A 214 -5.74 -1.36 -15.35
N LEU A 215 -4.98 -2.22 -14.66
CA LEU A 215 -4.09 -3.19 -15.26
C LEU A 215 -4.62 -4.61 -15.10
N THR A 216 -4.83 -5.32 -16.21
CA THR A 216 -5.15 -6.75 -16.20
C THR A 216 -3.86 -7.56 -16.11
N CYS A 217 -3.79 -8.45 -15.13
CA CYS A 217 -2.67 -9.35 -14.87
C CYS A 217 -3.12 -10.80 -14.89
N TYR A 218 -2.19 -11.71 -15.12
CA TYR A 218 -2.34 -13.13 -14.82
C TYR A 218 -1.79 -13.40 -13.43
N ASN A 219 -2.57 -14.06 -12.58
CA ASN A 219 -2.08 -14.57 -11.31
C ASN A 219 -1.48 -15.96 -11.52
N VAL A 220 -0.20 -16.12 -11.12
CA VAL A 220 0.55 -17.36 -11.28
C VAL A 220 1.00 -17.85 -9.90
N THR A 221 0.60 -19.05 -9.54
CA THR A 221 1.07 -19.76 -8.33
C THR A 221 2.21 -20.71 -8.66
N MET A 222 3.14 -20.87 -7.75
CA MET A 222 4.34 -21.68 -7.91
C MET A 222 4.65 -22.37 -6.58
N GLN A 223 5.11 -23.63 -6.65
CA GLN A 223 5.56 -24.37 -5.47
C GLN A 223 7.08 -24.31 -5.34
N THR A 224 7.57 -24.18 -4.13
CA THR A 224 8.99 -24.35 -3.78
C THR A 224 9.10 -25.37 -2.66
N LYS A 225 10.32 -25.80 -2.36
CA LYS A 225 10.57 -26.66 -1.18
C LYS A 225 10.14 -26.04 0.15
N ASP A 226 10.02 -24.71 0.19
CA ASP A 226 9.75 -23.93 1.40
C ASP A 226 8.30 -23.38 1.44
N GLY A 227 7.45 -23.76 0.52
CA GLY A 227 6.04 -23.34 0.45
C GLY A 227 5.64 -22.74 -0.88
N GLU A 228 4.42 -22.22 -0.91
CA GLU A 228 3.84 -21.58 -2.08
C GLU A 228 4.35 -20.15 -2.27
N MET A 229 4.45 -19.77 -3.54
CA MET A 229 4.73 -18.41 -4.00
C MET A 229 3.68 -18.00 -5.01
N SER A 230 3.43 -16.71 -5.09
CA SER A 230 2.53 -16.13 -6.10
C SER A 230 3.17 -14.93 -6.80
N ALA A 231 2.83 -14.74 -8.07
CA ALA A 231 3.22 -13.57 -8.82
C ALA A 231 2.09 -13.11 -9.75
N GLN A 232 1.97 -11.79 -9.92
CA GLN A 232 1.10 -11.20 -10.91
C GLN A 232 1.94 -10.70 -12.07
N LEU A 233 1.62 -11.16 -13.28
CA LEU A 233 2.27 -10.73 -14.51
C LEU A 233 1.28 -9.95 -15.36
N SER A 234 1.65 -8.77 -15.84
CA SER A 234 0.79 -7.99 -16.72
C SER A 234 0.39 -8.80 -17.97
N LYS A 235 -0.90 -8.78 -18.32
CA LYS A 235 -1.40 -9.45 -19.54
C LYS A 235 -0.71 -8.92 -20.77
N GLN A 236 -0.47 -7.62 -20.83
CA GLN A 236 0.33 -6.99 -21.85
C GLN A 236 1.81 -7.00 -21.48
N GLY A 237 2.64 -7.67 -22.25
CA GLY A 237 4.10 -7.71 -22.12
C GLY A 237 4.66 -8.61 -21.03
N GLY A 238 3.85 -9.26 -20.18
CA GLY A 238 4.31 -10.25 -19.20
C GLY A 238 5.27 -9.70 -18.14
N LYS A 239 5.13 -8.44 -17.75
CA LYS A 239 5.96 -7.82 -16.70
C LYS A 239 5.50 -8.25 -15.32
N VAL A 240 6.43 -8.50 -14.42
CA VAL A 240 6.10 -8.79 -13.02
C VAL A 240 5.61 -7.50 -12.36
N VAL A 241 4.38 -7.55 -11.84
CA VAL A 241 3.70 -6.43 -11.17
C VAL A 241 3.77 -6.62 -9.67
N GLU A 242 3.58 -7.85 -9.22
CA GLU A 242 3.61 -8.22 -7.81
C GLU A 242 4.23 -9.60 -7.65
N PHE A 243 4.87 -9.83 -6.53
CA PHE A 243 5.43 -11.10 -6.14
C PHE A 243 5.35 -11.26 -4.62
N ASN A 244 4.90 -12.42 -4.17
CA ASN A 244 4.82 -12.77 -2.75
C ASN A 244 5.29 -14.20 -2.51
N SER A 245 6.09 -14.37 -1.46
CA SER A 245 6.54 -15.66 -0.95
C SER A 245 6.36 -15.67 0.56
N TYR A 246 5.41 -16.47 1.02
CA TYR A 246 5.09 -16.56 2.44
C TYR A 246 6.14 -17.42 3.15
N LYS A 247 7.10 -16.76 3.80
CA LYS A 247 8.16 -17.41 4.56
C LYS A 247 8.39 -16.67 5.86
N ASP A 248 8.49 -17.43 6.92
CA ASP A 248 8.90 -16.90 8.21
C ASP A 248 10.40 -16.54 8.16
N CYS A 249 10.72 -15.39 8.74
CA CYS A 249 12.07 -14.89 8.94
C CYS A 249 12.24 -14.65 10.44
N ASN A 250 13.15 -15.39 11.06
CA ASN A 250 13.28 -15.40 12.51
C ASN A 250 14.60 -14.76 13.01
N ASP A 251 15.62 -14.68 12.16
CA ASP A 251 16.94 -14.20 12.49
C ASP A 251 17.43 -13.10 11.55
N LYS A 252 18.46 -12.35 11.99
CA LYS A 252 19.15 -11.29 11.23
C LYS A 252 20.58 -11.74 10.90
N ASN A 253 20.79 -12.31 9.72
CA ASN A 253 22.09 -12.75 9.22
C ASN A 253 22.70 -11.79 8.20
N PHE A 254 21.88 -10.92 7.62
CA PHE A 254 22.29 -10.00 6.57
C PHE A 254 22.06 -8.55 7.01
N SER A 255 23.02 -7.67 6.71
CA SER A 255 22.87 -6.23 6.95
C SER A 255 21.93 -5.58 5.93
N VAL A 256 21.44 -4.38 6.23
CA VAL A 256 20.59 -3.57 5.34
C VAL A 256 21.26 -3.35 3.99
N GLU A 257 22.57 -3.01 3.97
CA GLU A 257 23.33 -2.80 2.73
C GLU A 257 23.34 -4.07 1.87
N ARG A 258 23.51 -5.23 2.50
CA ARG A 258 23.48 -6.50 1.79
C ARG A 258 22.09 -6.83 1.27
N CYS A 259 21.04 -6.47 2.01
CA CYS A 259 19.64 -6.60 1.54
C CYS A 259 19.36 -5.68 0.34
N VAL A 260 19.94 -4.48 0.30
CA VAL A 260 19.87 -3.58 -0.87
C VAL A 260 20.49 -4.24 -2.10
N ASP A 261 21.69 -4.84 -1.97
CA ASP A 261 22.35 -5.53 -3.10
C ASP A 261 21.49 -6.70 -3.62
N ILE A 262 20.98 -7.52 -2.70
CA ILE A 262 20.10 -8.67 -3.03
C ILE A 262 18.87 -8.21 -3.78
N ALA A 263 18.20 -7.18 -3.29
CA ALA A 263 17.00 -6.63 -3.93
C ALA A 263 17.32 -6.03 -5.31
N GLN A 264 18.46 -5.36 -5.46
CA GLN A 264 18.90 -4.77 -6.72
C GLN A 264 19.20 -5.84 -7.78
N ASP A 265 19.87 -6.92 -7.40
CA ASP A 265 20.13 -8.06 -8.29
C ASP A 265 18.81 -8.76 -8.69
N PHE A 266 17.88 -8.91 -7.77
CA PHE A 266 16.57 -9.45 -8.04
C PHE A 266 15.79 -8.58 -9.04
N LEU A 267 15.70 -7.27 -8.82
CA LEU A 267 15.03 -6.35 -9.73
C LEU A 267 15.66 -6.37 -11.13
N LYS A 268 16.99 -6.44 -11.20
CA LYS A 268 17.73 -6.56 -12.46
C LYS A 268 17.39 -7.85 -13.21
N ALA A 269 17.26 -8.97 -12.51
CA ALA A 269 16.87 -10.26 -13.10
C ALA A 269 15.43 -10.22 -13.66
N LEU A 270 14.53 -9.46 -13.05
CA LEU A 270 13.16 -9.22 -13.54
C LEU A 270 13.10 -8.17 -14.68
N GLY A 271 14.20 -7.54 -15.02
CA GLY A 271 14.30 -6.55 -16.10
C GLY A 271 14.08 -5.10 -15.67
N PHE A 272 13.97 -4.80 -14.39
CA PHE A 272 13.99 -3.44 -13.86
C PHE A 272 15.43 -2.90 -13.89
N LYS A 273 15.69 -1.94 -14.76
CA LYS A 273 17.05 -1.39 -14.97
C LYS A 273 17.18 -0.05 -14.26
N ASN A 274 18.43 0.29 -13.90
CA ASN A 274 18.79 1.59 -13.30
C ASN A 274 17.95 1.94 -12.05
N MET A 275 17.61 0.93 -11.25
CA MET A 275 16.90 1.12 -10.01
C MET A 275 17.86 1.52 -8.91
N LYS A 276 17.51 2.55 -8.13
CA LYS A 276 18.30 3.07 -7.01
C LYS A 276 17.50 2.98 -5.72
N ALA A 277 18.08 2.43 -4.67
CA ALA A 277 17.47 2.45 -3.35
C ALA A 277 17.31 3.90 -2.87
N VAL A 278 16.09 4.28 -2.55
CA VAL A 278 15.74 5.64 -2.10
C VAL A 278 15.29 5.68 -0.65
N TRP A 279 14.84 4.54 -0.13
CA TRP A 279 14.45 4.39 1.25
C TRP A 279 14.64 2.94 1.72
N THR A 280 14.99 2.80 3.00
CA THR A 280 15.20 1.51 3.67
C THR A 280 14.61 1.56 5.07
N SER A 281 13.98 0.47 5.50
CA SER A 281 13.49 0.29 6.87
C SER A 281 13.58 -1.17 7.28
N GLU A 282 13.98 -1.41 8.50
CA GLU A 282 13.94 -2.73 9.12
C GLU A 282 12.66 -2.85 9.95
N ASN A 283 11.93 -3.95 9.73
CA ASN A 283 10.80 -4.33 10.56
C ASN A 283 11.00 -5.77 11.04
N GLY A 284 11.36 -5.92 12.32
CA GLY A 284 11.75 -7.21 12.86
C GLY A 284 12.96 -7.77 12.11
N THR A 285 12.77 -8.87 11.40
CA THR A 285 13.80 -9.60 10.64
C THR A 285 13.64 -9.42 9.12
N THR A 286 12.85 -8.43 8.72
CA THR A 286 12.57 -8.10 7.32
C THR A 286 13.05 -6.69 6.99
N CYS A 287 13.83 -6.59 5.92
CA CYS A 287 14.24 -5.31 5.36
C CYS A 287 13.26 -4.89 4.26
N ASN A 288 12.59 -3.74 4.44
CA ASN A 288 11.72 -3.13 3.45
C ASN A 288 12.50 -2.04 2.70
N LEU A 289 12.43 -2.08 1.38
CA LEU A 289 13.25 -1.27 0.49
C LEU A 289 12.39 -0.64 -0.59
N ASN A 290 12.52 0.68 -0.79
CA ASN A 290 11.96 1.34 -1.95
C ASN A 290 13.07 1.66 -2.94
N PHE A 291 12.84 1.27 -4.19
CA PHE A 291 13.71 1.60 -5.32
C PHE A 291 12.96 2.52 -6.27
N ALA A 292 13.64 3.53 -6.79
CA ALA A 292 13.13 4.36 -7.86
C ALA A 292 14.07 4.33 -9.06
N TYR A 293 13.53 4.50 -10.26
CA TYR A 293 14.30 4.56 -11.48
C TYR A 293 15.18 5.81 -11.50
N GLU A 294 16.44 5.68 -11.93
CA GLU A 294 17.33 6.81 -12.12
C GLU A 294 17.59 7.05 -13.62
N GLN A 295 17.30 8.25 -14.10
CA GLN A 295 17.57 8.71 -15.45
C GLN A 295 18.48 9.93 -15.42
N ASN A 296 19.69 9.82 -16.02
CA ASN A 296 20.65 10.92 -16.12
C ASN A 296 20.98 11.59 -14.76
N GLY A 297 21.04 10.82 -13.67
CA GLY A 297 21.31 11.31 -12.33
C GLY A 297 20.09 11.93 -11.61
N VAL A 298 18.92 11.88 -12.22
CA VAL A 298 17.65 12.28 -11.61
C VAL A 298 16.88 11.04 -11.16
N VAL A 299 16.47 11.00 -9.90
CA VAL A 299 15.65 9.92 -9.35
C VAL A 299 14.17 10.19 -9.67
N ILE A 300 13.52 9.23 -10.31
CA ILE A 300 12.14 9.34 -10.81
C ILE A 300 11.21 8.63 -9.84
N TYR A 301 10.61 9.34 -8.91
CA TYR A 301 9.75 8.76 -7.87
C TYR A 301 8.47 8.09 -8.39
N PRO A 302 7.81 8.56 -9.47
CA PRO A 302 6.68 7.84 -10.06
C PRO A 302 7.00 6.41 -10.51
N ASP A 303 8.28 6.12 -10.80
CA ASP A 303 8.74 4.81 -11.26
C ASP A 303 9.33 4.00 -10.09
N MET A 304 8.51 3.82 -9.04
CA MET A 304 8.92 3.14 -7.80
C MET A 304 8.62 1.64 -7.84
N VAL A 305 9.47 0.88 -7.18
CA VAL A 305 9.28 -0.54 -6.86
C VAL A 305 9.61 -0.75 -5.38
N LYS A 306 8.72 -1.41 -4.67
CA LYS A 306 8.93 -1.80 -3.27
C LYS A 306 9.39 -3.26 -3.22
N VAL A 307 10.33 -3.57 -2.33
CA VAL A 307 10.90 -4.92 -2.19
C VAL A 307 11.04 -5.28 -0.71
N LYS A 308 10.65 -6.49 -0.36
CA LYS A 308 10.87 -7.07 0.97
C LYS A 308 11.97 -8.12 0.88
N VAL A 309 12.96 -8.04 1.77
CA VAL A 309 14.05 -9.02 1.87
C VAL A 309 14.03 -9.64 3.26
N CYS A 310 14.08 -10.97 3.30
CA CYS A 310 14.28 -11.71 4.53
C CYS A 310 15.75 -11.64 4.95
N GLU A 311 16.02 -11.02 6.10
CA GLU A 311 17.38 -10.83 6.61
C GLU A 311 18.03 -12.14 7.11
N GLU A 312 17.23 -13.16 7.46
CA GLU A 312 17.74 -14.47 7.85
C GLU A 312 18.39 -15.22 6.67
N ARG A 313 17.72 -15.19 5.51
CA ARG A 313 18.05 -16.04 4.35
C ARG A 313 18.69 -15.28 3.20
N GLY A 314 18.65 -13.97 3.22
CA GLY A 314 19.13 -13.13 2.12
C GLY A 314 18.36 -13.38 0.81
N ILE A 315 17.04 -13.48 0.89
CA ILE A 315 16.16 -13.68 -0.27
C ILE A 315 15.05 -12.65 -0.29
N VAL A 316 14.60 -12.27 -1.46
CA VAL A 316 13.41 -11.44 -1.63
C VAL A 316 12.17 -12.27 -1.33
N THR A 317 11.30 -11.76 -0.48
CA THR A 317 10.03 -12.40 -0.10
C THR A 317 8.80 -11.67 -0.61
N GLY A 318 8.96 -10.45 -1.08
CA GLY A 318 7.88 -9.68 -1.69
C GLY A 318 8.38 -8.58 -2.60
N MET A 319 7.59 -8.23 -3.60
CA MET A 319 7.84 -7.11 -4.51
C MET A 319 6.51 -6.53 -4.98
N GLU A 320 6.44 -5.20 -5.04
CA GLU A 320 5.34 -4.44 -5.62
C GLU A 320 5.92 -3.46 -6.65
N GLY A 321 5.59 -3.67 -7.91
CA GLY A 321 6.10 -2.91 -9.05
C GLY A 321 5.03 -2.22 -9.88
N LEU A 322 3.77 -2.14 -9.40
CA LEU A 322 2.66 -1.57 -10.15
C LEU A 322 2.93 -0.13 -10.59
N ALA A 323 3.43 0.70 -9.68
CA ALA A 323 3.75 2.10 -9.99
C ALA A 323 4.76 2.22 -11.16
N TYR A 324 5.82 1.40 -11.14
CA TYR A 324 6.78 1.36 -12.25
C TYR A 324 6.13 0.89 -13.56
N VAL A 325 5.33 -0.18 -13.52
CA VAL A 325 4.70 -0.73 -14.72
C VAL A 325 3.73 0.27 -15.35
N LEU A 326 3.03 1.05 -14.55
CA LEU A 326 2.08 2.05 -15.04
C LEU A 326 2.78 3.31 -15.57
N ASN A 327 3.81 3.81 -14.88
CA ASN A 327 4.32 5.17 -15.09
C ASN A 327 5.63 5.22 -15.88
N HIS A 328 6.43 4.12 -15.88
CA HIS A 328 7.78 4.18 -16.44
C HIS A 328 7.79 4.51 -17.93
N THR A 329 8.53 5.55 -18.26
CA THR A 329 8.83 5.98 -19.61
C THR A 329 10.15 6.77 -19.60
N GLN A 330 10.78 6.91 -20.77
CA GLN A 330 11.86 7.88 -20.92
C GLN A 330 11.27 9.29 -20.94
N ARG A 331 11.83 10.18 -20.11
CA ARG A 331 11.35 11.55 -19.95
C ARG A 331 12.35 12.56 -20.50
N GLU A 332 11.84 13.65 -21.04
CA GLU A 332 12.63 14.85 -21.27
C GLU A 332 12.74 15.59 -19.93
N LEU A 333 13.94 15.65 -19.37
CA LEU A 333 14.19 16.25 -18.06
C LEU A 333 14.86 17.61 -18.23
N ASP A 334 14.24 18.63 -17.67
CA ASP A 334 14.83 19.95 -17.58
C ASP A 334 16.09 19.95 -16.70
N SER A 335 17.01 20.87 -16.97
CA SER A 335 18.15 21.11 -16.08
C SER A 335 17.72 21.76 -14.78
N ALA A 336 18.36 21.37 -13.67
CA ALA A 336 18.09 21.99 -12.37
C ALA A 336 18.36 23.50 -12.42
N LYS A 337 17.37 24.30 -11.99
CA LYS A 337 17.48 25.78 -11.96
C LYS A 337 18.12 26.31 -10.67
N ILE A 338 18.18 25.46 -9.63
CA ILE A 338 18.70 25.81 -8.30
C ILE A 338 19.91 24.93 -8.02
N SER A 339 21.00 25.53 -7.52
CA SER A 339 22.18 24.76 -7.12
C SER A 339 21.95 24.02 -5.80
N LYS A 340 22.79 22.98 -5.54
CA LYS A 340 22.75 22.26 -4.25
C LYS A 340 23.02 23.17 -3.06
N SER A 341 23.88 24.18 -3.22
CA SER A 341 24.19 25.15 -2.17
C SER A 341 23.00 26.04 -1.87
N ASP A 342 22.30 26.50 -2.92
CA ASP A 342 21.13 27.37 -2.74
C ASP A 342 19.96 26.58 -2.11
N ALA A 343 19.78 25.34 -2.54
CA ALA A 343 18.79 24.45 -1.90
C ALA A 343 19.08 24.18 -0.42
N LYS A 344 20.36 24.02 -0.04
CA LYS A 344 20.74 23.90 1.38
C LYS A 344 20.56 25.19 2.16
N ALA A 345 20.78 26.34 1.54
CA ALA A 345 20.68 27.64 2.20
C ALA A 345 19.25 28.00 2.66
N VAL A 346 18.22 27.38 2.07
CA VAL A 346 16.81 27.59 2.47
C VAL A 346 16.35 26.64 3.56
N LEU A 347 17.16 25.66 3.98
CA LEU A 347 16.83 24.79 5.08
C LEU A 347 16.80 25.55 6.40
N ASN A 348 15.80 25.25 7.23
CA ASN A 348 15.76 25.81 8.59
C ASN A 348 16.97 25.34 9.39
N GLY A 349 17.55 26.22 10.24
CA GLY A 349 18.73 25.95 11.03
C GLY A 349 18.62 24.78 12.04
N GLY A 350 17.43 24.20 12.21
CA GLY A 350 17.20 22.97 12.97
C GLY A 350 17.44 21.69 12.18
N PHE A 351 17.73 21.77 10.86
CA PHE A 351 17.99 20.63 10.01
C PHE A 351 19.48 20.53 9.63
N GLU A 352 20.02 19.32 9.76
CA GLU A 352 21.32 18.97 9.20
C GLU A 352 21.12 18.14 7.92
N ALA A 353 21.70 18.60 6.81
CA ALA A 353 21.54 17.93 5.52
C ALA A 353 22.56 16.81 5.38
N GLU A 354 22.15 15.57 5.54
CA GLU A 354 22.98 14.39 5.35
C GLU A 354 23.35 14.16 3.88
N GLY A 355 22.50 14.61 2.94
CA GLY A 355 22.74 14.47 1.51
C GLY A 355 21.83 15.34 0.66
N SER A 356 22.05 15.31 -0.64
CA SER A 356 21.17 15.96 -1.62
C SER A 356 21.16 15.17 -2.91
N ARG A 357 19.99 14.99 -3.51
CA ARG A 357 19.82 14.36 -4.82
C ARG A 357 18.77 15.12 -5.63
N LEU A 358 18.90 15.04 -6.96
CA LEU A 358 17.89 15.59 -7.85
C LEU A 358 16.82 14.55 -8.07
N CYS A 359 15.55 14.95 -7.92
CA CYS A 359 14.39 14.06 -8.01
C CYS A 359 13.32 14.68 -8.89
N LEU A 360 12.61 13.83 -9.63
CA LEU A 360 11.32 14.16 -10.21
C LEU A 360 10.24 13.64 -9.24
N ILE A 361 9.46 14.56 -8.69
CA ILE A 361 8.37 14.25 -7.76
C ILE A 361 7.08 14.79 -8.39
N PRO A 362 6.03 13.99 -8.55
CA PRO A 362 4.76 14.47 -9.07
C PRO A 362 4.16 15.51 -8.12
N VAL A 363 3.57 16.59 -8.66
CA VAL A 363 2.88 17.64 -7.89
C VAL A 363 1.48 17.85 -8.46
N ASP A 364 0.45 17.94 -7.61
CA ASP A 364 -0.94 18.24 -7.99
C ASP A 364 -1.45 17.40 -9.19
N GLY A 365 -1.05 16.15 -9.25
CA GLY A 365 -1.49 15.20 -10.27
C GLY A 365 -0.88 15.39 -11.66
N GLY A 366 0.20 16.16 -11.78
CA GLY A 366 1.08 16.27 -12.96
C GLY A 366 2.47 15.69 -12.66
N GLU A 367 3.26 15.45 -13.72
CA GLU A 367 4.71 15.19 -13.64
C GLU A 367 5.49 16.51 -13.67
#